data_8a65842e19aa84662910c95650273f57
#
_entry.id   8a65842e19aa84662910c95650273f57
#
_cell.length_a   1.000
_cell.length_b   1.000
_cell.length_c   1.000
_cell.angle_alpha   90.00
_cell.angle_beta   90.00
_cell.angle_gamma   90.00
#
_symmetry.space_group_name_H-M   'P 1'
#
loop_
_entity.id
_entity.type
_entity.pdbx_description
1 polymer ?
#
loop_
_entity_poly.entity_id
_entity_poly.type
_entity_poly.pdbx_seq_one_letter_code
_entity_poly.pdbx_strand_id
1 'polypeptide(L)'
;VNCFDHLSTKGPPRRYAAASLPLSTVPVLPLDDFMIESGAYEGAPIRKKALKREARKTDIILVDIINFSQLDAHQQLEIIKFLTTSYSKMVQALLANSQMQLSHMMLGFISTGDGFYCILNPRLRGYGAILGLSFNHFSEYIAQKYPYFRGIRVAVHTGEVYEFEDILGNKNYVGDGLNECARYIELKDYTISTVVISDTAYDSFRKFLKRYPDFQVLLMEHQFKRSAQYSFYDKHGTLHH
;
A
#
# COMPACT_ATOMS: atom_id res chain seq x y z
N VAL A 1 -14.88 0.63 -8.59
CA VAL A 1 -13.49 1.00 -8.38
C VAL A 1 -13.41 2.51 -8.25
N ASN A 2 -12.83 2.97 -7.16
CA ASN A 2 -12.63 4.40 -6.94
C ASN A 2 -11.18 4.72 -7.29
N CYS A 3 -10.96 5.67 -8.18
CA CYS A 3 -9.65 6.18 -8.49
C CYS A 3 -9.43 7.51 -7.77
N PHE A 4 -8.24 7.72 -7.26
CA PHE A 4 -7.75 9.01 -6.82
C PHE A 4 -6.79 9.50 -7.91
N ASP A 5 -7.28 10.41 -8.75
CA ASP A 5 -6.44 11.02 -9.75
C ASP A 5 -5.66 12.18 -9.14
N HIS A 6 -4.39 12.20 -9.42
CA HIS A 6 -3.61 13.43 -9.29
C HIS A 6 -4.10 14.39 -10.37
N LEU A 7 -4.71 15.50 -10.00
CA LEU A 7 -5.15 16.49 -10.97
C LEU A 7 -3.96 16.96 -11.81
N SER A 8 -3.90 16.51 -13.04
CA SER A 8 -3.11 17.17 -14.07
C SER A 8 -3.65 18.59 -14.22
N THR A 9 -3.04 19.54 -13.54
CA THR A 9 -3.24 20.95 -13.87
C THR A 9 -2.67 21.15 -15.27
N LYS A 10 -3.52 21.49 -16.24
CA LYS A 10 -3.10 22.00 -17.55
C LYS A 10 -2.40 23.35 -17.34
N GLY A 11 -1.16 23.31 -16.92
CA GLY A 11 -0.27 24.46 -16.76
C GLY A 11 1.16 23.99 -16.93
N PRO A 12 2.12 24.87 -17.29
CA PRO A 12 3.52 24.48 -17.36
C PRO A 12 3.91 23.87 -16.00
N PRO A 13 4.83 22.87 -15.98
CA PRO A 13 5.20 22.18 -14.75
C PRO A 13 5.68 23.23 -13.75
N ARG A 14 4.85 23.50 -12.73
CA ARG A 14 5.31 24.26 -11.59
C ARG A 14 6.41 23.40 -10.98
N ARG A 15 7.63 23.94 -10.94
CA ARG A 15 8.71 23.36 -10.15
C ARG A 15 8.22 23.38 -8.69
N TYR A 16 7.63 22.28 -8.26
CA TYR A 16 7.41 22.06 -6.85
C TYR A 16 8.81 21.87 -6.26
N ALA A 17 9.32 22.89 -5.62
CA ALA A 17 10.35 22.67 -4.62
C ALA A 17 9.78 21.59 -3.71
N ALA A 18 10.52 20.50 -3.53
CA ALA A 18 10.18 19.47 -2.58
C ALA A 18 10.05 20.19 -1.22
N ALA A 19 8.82 20.59 -0.89
CA ALA A 19 8.53 21.06 0.44
C ALA A 19 8.75 19.82 1.31
N SER A 20 9.91 19.78 1.94
CA SER A 20 10.15 18.89 3.05
C SER A 20 9.04 19.20 4.04
N LEU A 21 8.00 18.34 4.07
CA LEU A 21 6.99 18.40 5.11
C LEU A 21 7.76 18.42 6.43
N PRO A 22 7.55 19.41 7.29
CA PRO A 22 8.11 19.34 8.62
C PRO A 22 7.58 18.05 9.24
N LEU A 23 8.48 17.17 9.70
CA LEU A 23 8.19 15.87 10.33
C LEU A 23 7.17 15.99 11.49
N SER A 24 6.91 17.19 11.97
CA SER A 24 5.96 17.52 13.03
C SER A 24 4.49 17.56 12.60
N THR A 25 4.17 17.49 11.29
CA THR A 25 2.80 17.64 10.79
C THR A 25 2.12 16.34 10.40
N VAL A 26 2.82 15.21 10.51
CA VAL A 26 2.19 13.90 10.27
C VAL A 26 1.40 13.51 11.52
N PRO A 27 0.07 13.30 11.41
CA PRO A 27 -0.71 12.83 12.55
C PRO A 27 -0.15 11.51 13.06
N VAL A 28 0.23 11.48 14.32
CA VAL A 28 0.70 10.27 14.99
C VAL A 28 -0.53 9.41 15.27
N LEU A 29 -0.52 8.14 14.80
CA LEU A 29 -1.56 7.19 15.20
C LEU A 29 -1.57 7.07 16.72
N PRO A 30 -2.73 7.18 17.38
CA PRO A 30 -2.80 6.97 18.83
C PRO A 30 -2.39 5.53 19.14
N LEU A 31 -1.29 5.41 19.85
CA LEU A 31 -0.58 4.17 20.14
C LEU A 31 -1.27 3.28 21.15
N ASP A 32 -2.11 3.87 22.00
CA ASP A 32 -2.68 3.17 23.15
C ASP A 32 -3.55 1.97 22.77
N ASP A 33 -4.25 2.04 21.63
CA ASP A 33 -5.06 0.95 21.11
C ASP A 33 -4.21 -0.17 20.45
N PHE A 34 -2.94 0.10 20.15
CA PHE A 34 -2.07 -0.82 19.40
C PHE A 34 -1.13 -1.64 20.29
N MET A 35 -0.75 -1.08 21.44
CA MET A 35 0.33 -1.63 22.29
C MET A 35 -0.10 -2.65 23.32
N ILE A 36 -1.40 -2.92 23.51
CA ILE A 36 -1.88 -3.70 24.66
C ILE A 36 -1.59 -5.22 24.53
N GLU A 37 -1.19 -5.73 23.36
CA GLU A 37 -0.98 -7.18 23.18
C GLU A 37 0.30 -7.60 22.44
N SER A 38 1.33 -6.78 22.34
CA SER A 38 2.66 -7.26 21.94
C SER A 38 3.40 -7.89 23.12
N GLY A 39 2.79 -8.88 23.75
CA GLY A 39 3.47 -9.74 24.71
C GLY A 39 4.67 -10.37 24.03
N ALA A 40 5.83 -10.21 24.63
CA ALA A 40 7.08 -10.77 24.19
C ALA A 40 6.91 -12.25 23.82
N TYR A 41 7.19 -12.60 22.56
CA TYR A 41 7.35 -13.99 22.15
C TYR A 41 8.70 -14.46 22.64
N GLU A 42 8.78 -14.85 23.90
CA GLU A 42 9.83 -15.75 24.37
C GLU A 42 9.54 -17.16 23.86
N GLY A 43 10.56 -17.78 23.27
CA GLY A 43 10.47 -19.03 22.56
C GLY A 43 9.81 -20.16 23.34
N ALA A 44 8.54 -20.40 23.09
CA ALA A 44 7.86 -21.59 23.51
C ALA A 44 8.06 -22.71 22.48
N PRO A 45 8.26 -23.97 22.91
CA PRO A 45 8.45 -25.08 21.98
C PRO A 45 7.24 -25.22 21.06
N ILE A 46 7.53 -25.40 19.76
CA ILE A 46 6.54 -25.57 18.71
C ILE A 46 5.66 -26.78 19.03
N ARG A 47 4.59 -26.58 19.77
CA ARG A 47 3.49 -27.53 19.77
C ARG A 47 2.87 -27.43 18.38
N LYS A 48 2.81 -28.55 17.64
CA LYS A 48 2.01 -28.71 16.42
C LYS A 48 0.53 -28.48 16.77
N LYS A 49 0.15 -27.23 17.01
CA LYS A 49 -1.25 -26.82 17.05
C LYS A 49 -1.71 -26.94 15.62
N ALA A 50 -2.72 -27.77 15.37
CA ALA A 50 -3.41 -27.79 14.09
C ALA A 50 -3.64 -26.33 13.65
N LEU A 51 -3.08 -25.95 12.51
CA LEU A 51 -3.21 -24.61 11.94
C LEU A 51 -4.70 -24.26 11.92
N LYS A 52 -5.16 -23.50 12.90
CA LYS A 52 -6.44 -22.83 12.79
C LYS A 52 -6.27 -21.87 11.64
N ARG A 53 -6.82 -22.24 10.47
CA ARG A 53 -6.88 -21.41 9.28
C ARG A 53 -7.85 -20.26 9.54
N GLU A 54 -7.45 -19.32 10.38
CA GLU A 54 -8.22 -18.10 10.58
C GLU A 54 -7.98 -17.15 9.42
N ALA A 55 -9.04 -16.94 8.63
CA ALA A 55 -9.05 -15.87 7.65
C ALA A 55 -8.88 -14.52 8.37
N ARG A 56 -7.97 -13.70 7.86
CA ARG A 56 -7.77 -12.34 8.36
C ARG A 56 -8.26 -11.36 7.31
N LYS A 57 -9.30 -10.60 7.61
CA LYS A 57 -9.77 -9.52 6.75
C LYS A 57 -8.93 -8.28 7.00
N THR A 58 -8.16 -7.86 6.00
CA THR A 58 -7.21 -6.75 6.10
C THR A 58 -7.08 -5.98 4.80
N ASP A 59 -6.38 -4.85 4.86
CA ASP A 59 -6.01 -4.11 3.66
C ASP A 59 -4.79 -4.74 3.00
N ILE A 60 -4.88 -4.86 1.69
CA ILE A 60 -3.87 -5.41 0.80
C ILE A 60 -3.53 -4.30 -0.19
N ILE A 61 -2.24 -4.03 -0.34
CA ILE A 61 -1.73 -3.08 -1.32
C ILE A 61 -0.90 -3.87 -2.31
N LEU A 62 -1.21 -3.76 -3.58
CA LEU A 62 -0.37 -4.27 -4.66
C LEU A 62 0.26 -3.08 -5.37
N VAL A 63 1.58 -3.10 -5.46
CA VAL A 63 2.38 -2.17 -6.23
C VAL A 63 2.95 -2.90 -7.42
N ASP A 64 2.74 -2.39 -8.62
CA ASP A 64 3.23 -2.93 -9.88
C ASP A 64 4.00 -1.84 -10.63
N ILE A 65 5.20 -2.16 -11.11
CA ILE A 65 6.09 -1.20 -11.76
C ILE A 65 5.84 -1.23 -13.27
N ILE A 66 5.45 -0.10 -13.83
CA ILE A 66 5.10 0.03 -15.25
C ILE A 66 6.32 -0.28 -16.12
N ASN A 67 6.17 -1.23 -17.06
CA ASN A 67 7.20 -1.65 -18.02
C ASN A 67 8.49 -2.17 -17.37
N PHE A 68 8.41 -2.76 -16.18
CA PHE A 68 9.57 -3.27 -15.44
C PHE A 68 10.42 -4.24 -16.24
N SER A 69 9.81 -5.14 -17.00
CA SER A 69 10.52 -6.12 -17.86
C SER A 69 11.31 -5.51 -19.01
N GLN A 70 11.09 -4.23 -19.33
CA GLN A 70 11.83 -3.50 -20.37
C GLN A 70 13.10 -2.83 -19.81
N LEU A 71 13.26 -2.81 -18.50
CA LEU A 71 14.44 -2.26 -17.82
C LEU A 71 15.57 -3.30 -17.82
N ASP A 72 16.81 -2.84 -17.87
CA ASP A 72 17.94 -3.72 -17.62
C ASP A 72 18.04 -4.10 -16.13
N ALA A 73 18.82 -5.13 -15.80
CA ALA A 73 18.90 -5.69 -14.46
C ALA A 73 19.38 -4.66 -13.40
N HIS A 74 20.25 -3.72 -13.79
CA HIS A 74 20.74 -2.68 -12.89
C HIS A 74 19.63 -1.67 -12.58
N GLN A 75 18.92 -1.22 -13.61
CA GLN A 75 17.77 -0.33 -13.48
C GLN A 75 16.65 -0.97 -12.65
N GLN A 76 16.35 -2.26 -12.89
CA GLN A 76 15.39 -3.02 -12.09
C GLN A 76 15.77 -3.02 -10.60
N LEU A 77 17.04 -3.33 -10.31
CA LEU A 77 17.55 -3.36 -8.93
C LEU A 77 17.47 -1.98 -8.26
N GLU A 78 17.81 -0.91 -8.98
CA GLU A 78 17.72 0.45 -8.44
C GLU A 78 16.29 0.81 -8.07
N ILE A 79 15.32 0.59 -8.97
CA ILE A 79 13.92 0.90 -8.73
C ILE A 79 13.35 0.10 -7.56
N ILE A 80 13.61 -1.21 -7.51
CA ILE A 80 13.17 -2.06 -6.38
C ILE A 80 13.76 -1.55 -5.05
N LYS A 81 15.06 -1.21 -5.02
CA LYS A 81 15.68 -0.66 -3.81
C LYS A 81 15.01 0.64 -3.35
N PHE A 82 14.64 1.52 -4.30
CA PHE A 82 13.92 2.74 -3.94
C PHE A 82 12.54 2.45 -3.39
N LEU A 83 11.75 1.67 -4.09
CA LEU A 83 10.37 1.36 -3.69
C LEU A 83 10.29 0.52 -2.40
N THR A 84 11.34 -0.19 -2.03
CA THR A 84 11.36 -0.99 -0.80
C THR A 84 12.21 -0.34 0.30
N THR A 85 13.52 -0.30 0.12
CA THR A 85 14.45 0.15 1.17
C THR A 85 14.32 1.63 1.48
N SER A 86 14.26 2.50 0.44
CA SER A 86 14.17 3.94 0.68
C SER A 86 12.79 4.34 1.19
N TYR A 87 11.72 3.72 0.66
CA TYR A 87 10.38 3.91 1.18
C TYR A 87 10.27 3.46 2.65
N SER A 88 10.80 2.28 2.97
CA SER A 88 10.84 1.79 4.36
C SER A 88 11.55 2.76 5.30
N LYS A 89 12.70 3.29 4.91
CA LYS A 89 13.45 4.28 5.69
C LYS A 89 12.65 5.58 5.89
N MET A 90 11.97 6.04 4.84
CA MET A 90 11.10 7.22 4.92
C MET A 90 9.96 6.99 5.92
N VAL A 91 9.25 5.88 5.81
CA VAL A 91 8.16 5.55 6.74
C VAL A 91 8.68 5.39 8.17
N GLN A 92 9.82 4.73 8.38
CA GLN A 92 10.44 4.60 9.70
C GLN A 92 10.84 5.96 10.29
N ALA A 93 11.36 6.88 9.47
CA ALA A 93 11.67 8.23 9.92
C ALA A 93 10.41 9.01 10.36
N LEU A 94 9.30 8.86 9.63
CA LEU A 94 8.01 9.43 10.01
C LEU A 94 7.45 8.82 11.31
N LEU A 95 7.75 7.55 11.57
CA LEU A 95 7.30 6.84 12.76
C LEU A 95 8.27 6.97 13.96
N ALA A 96 9.43 7.61 13.79
CA ALA A 96 10.49 7.64 14.80
C ALA A 96 10.02 8.17 16.18
N ASN A 97 9.07 9.09 16.19
CA ASN A 97 8.51 9.66 17.43
C ASN A 97 7.35 8.83 18.02
N SER A 98 6.90 7.79 17.33
CA SER A 98 5.67 7.07 17.69
C SER A 98 5.91 5.70 18.31
N GLN A 99 7.15 5.29 18.54
CA GLN A 99 7.53 3.91 18.96
C GLN A 99 6.99 2.80 18.02
N MET A 100 6.32 3.17 16.93
CA MET A 100 5.77 2.23 15.97
C MET A 100 6.82 1.84 14.95
N GLN A 101 6.94 0.56 14.66
CA GLN A 101 7.82 0.04 13.62
C GLN A 101 7.00 -0.40 12.41
N LEU A 102 7.58 -0.31 11.23
CA LEU A 102 6.92 -0.77 9.99
C LEU A 102 6.51 -2.25 10.07
N SER A 103 7.30 -3.07 10.79
CA SER A 103 6.99 -4.48 11.06
C SER A 103 5.70 -4.70 11.86
N HIS A 104 5.28 -3.73 12.66
CA HIS A 104 3.99 -3.77 13.36
C HIS A 104 2.82 -3.39 12.46
N MET A 105 3.08 -2.61 11.41
CA MET A 105 2.05 -2.18 10.46
C MET A 105 1.74 -3.23 9.42
N MET A 106 2.71 -4.06 9.06
CA MET A 106 2.58 -5.06 8.01
C MET A 106 2.63 -6.47 8.58
N LEU A 107 1.68 -7.31 8.18
CA LEU A 107 1.72 -8.75 8.43
C LEU A 107 2.67 -9.46 7.48
N GLY A 108 2.74 -9.00 6.24
CA GLY A 108 3.52 -9.66 5.20
C GLY A 108 3.87 -8.77 4.02
N PHE A 109 4.88 -9.24 3.31
CA PHE A 109 5.37 -8.67 2.06
C PHE A 109 5.64 -9.82 1.09
N ILE A 110 5.07 -9.74 -0.11
CA ILE A 110 5.22 -10.78 -1.14
C ILE A 110 5.72 -10.13 -2.41
N SER A 111 6.92 -10.49 -2.87
CA SER A 111 7.45 -10.03 -4.15
C SER A 111 6.77 -10.75 -5.31
N THR A 112 6.44 -10.02 -6.39
CA THR A 112 5.83 -10.54 -7.62
C THR A 112 6.79 -10.54 -8.82
N GLY A 113 8.02 -10.10 -8.61
CA GLY A 113 9.01 -9.92 -9.67
C GLY A 113 9.02 -8.48 -10.19
N ASP A 114 7.93 -8.00 -10.75
CA ASP A 114 7.73 -6.63 -11.23
C ASP A 114 7.05 -5.70 -10.23
N GLY A 115 6.85 -6.18 -9.00
CA GLY A 115 6.22 -5.44 -7.93
C GLY A 115 6.13 -6.24 -6.64
N PHE A 116 5.17 -5.90 -5.79
CA PHE A 116 4.99 -6.57 -4.51
C PHE A 116 3.62 -6.31 -3.89
N TYR A 117 3.20 -7.24 -3.02
CA TYR A 117 2.10 -7.03 -2.10
C TYR A 117 2.60 -6.59 -0.73
N CYS A 118 1.90 -5.62 -0.13
CA CYS A 118 1.96 -5.31 1.29
C CYS A 118 0.63 -5.74 1.92
N ILE A 119 0.68 -6.59 2.94
CA ILE A 119 -0.49 -7.05 3.70
C ILE A 119 -0.43 -6.36 5.05
N LEU A 120 -1.42 -5.52 5.35
CA LEU A 120 -1.43 -4.72 6.56
C LEU A 120 -1.91 -5.52 7.77
N ASN A 121 -1.55 -5.06 8.96
CA ASN A 121 -2.15 -5.55 10.18
C ASN A 121 -3.66 -5.23 10.18
N PRO A 122 -4.56 -6.19 10.47
CA PRO A 122 -6.01 -5.97 10.49
C PRO A 122 -6.48 -4.82 11.38
N ARG A 123 -5.70 -4.47 12.41
CA ARG A 123 -5.97 -3.32 13.29
C ARG A 123 -5.83 -1.98 12.57
N LEU A 124 -5.08 -1.94 11.48
CA LEU A 124 -4.86 -0.75 10.63
C LEU A 124 -5.77 -0.73 9.39
N ARG A 125 -6.85 -1.49 9.40
CA ARG A 125 -7.78 -1.54 8.28
C ARG A 125 -8.36 -0.15 7.97
N GLY A 126 -8.26 0.25 6.71
CA GLY A 126 -8.54 1.59 6.20
C GLY A 126 -7.29 2.45 6.01
N TYR A 127 -6.18 2.12 6.65
CA TYR A 127 -4.91 2.83 6.46
C TYR A 127 -4.21 2.47 5.13
N GLY A 128 -4.59 1.34 4.53
CA GLY A 128 -4.03 0.89 3.25
C GLY A 128 -4.17 1.91 2.12
N ALA A 129 -5.27 2.65 2.08
CA ALA A 129 -5.46 3.72 1.11
C ALA A 129 -4.42 4.84 1.26
N ILE A 130 -4.10 5.24 2.49
CA ILE A 130 -3.09 6.27 2.76
C ILE A 130 -1.71 5.78 2.33
N LEU A 131 -1.35 4.54 2.65
CA LEU A 131 -0.07 3.97 2.21
C LEU A 131 0.00 3.82 0.68
N GLY A 132 -1.10 3.40 0.02
CA GLY A 132 -1.16 3.34 -1.43
C GLY A 132 -0.92 4.69 -2.09
N LEU A 133 -1.55 5.75 -1.58
CA LEU A 133 -1.33 7.12 -2.03
C LEU A 133 0.11 7.57 -1.78
N SER A 134 0.71 7.21 -0.64
CA SER A 134 2.09 7.56 -0.33
C SER A 134 3.09 6.85 -1.24
N PHE A 135 2.85 5.61 -1.64
CA PHE A 135 3.65 4.92 -2.67
C PHE A 135 3.58 5.64 -4.00
N ASN A 136 2.38 6.06 -4.42
CA ASN A 136 2.23 6.80 -5.66
C ASN A 136 3.01 8.12 -5.63
N HIS A 137 2.86 8.90 -4.56
CA HIS A 137 3.59 10.16 -4.38
C HIS A 137 5.11 9.94 -4.36
N PHE A 138 5.57 8.90 -3.68
CA PHE A 138 6.99 8.53 -3.66
C PHE A 138 7.50 8.11 -5.05
N SER A 139 6.66 7.45 -5.85
CA SER A 139 7.01 7.07 -7.22
C SER A 139 7.24 8.28 -8.12
N GLU A 140 6.50 9.37 -7.92
CA GLU A 140 6.71 10.62 -8.66
C GLU A 140 8.09 11.22 -8.38
N TYR A 141 8.55 11.14 -7.12
CA TYR A 141 9.90 11.55 -6.76
C TYR A 141 10.97 10.67 -7.45
N ILE A 142 10.74 9.36 -7.54
CA ILE A 142 11.64 8.45 -8.26
C ILE A 142 11.69 8.81 -9.75
N ALA A 143 10.53 9.08 -10.37
CA ALA A 143 10.44 9.42 -11.79
C ALA A 143 11.20 10.69 -12.14
N GLN A 144 11.29 11.66 -11.24
CA GLN A 144 12.11 12.86 -11.43
C GLN A 144 13.62 12.54 -11.47
N LYS A 145 14.04 11.52 -10.73
CA LYS A 145 15.46 11.14 -10.61
C LYS A 145 15.91 10.15 -11.69
N TYR A 146 15.01 9.28 -12.12
CA TYR A 146 15.29 8.19 -13.06
C TYR A 146 14.40 8.30 -14.30
N PRO A 147 14.90 8.87 -15.40
CA PRO A 147 14.10 9.09 -16.63
C PRO A 147 13.56 7.80 -17.27
N TYR A 148 14.17 6.65 -16.99
CA TYR A 148 13.72 5.35 -17.47
C TYR A 148 12.57 4.77 -16.64
N PHE A 149 12.32 5.28 -15.45
CA PHE A 149 11.22 4.84 -14.60
C PHE A 149 9.89 5.46 -15.07
N ARG A 150 8.93 4.61 -15.40
CA ARG A 150 7.62 5.02 -15.95
C ARG A 150 6.53 5.19 -14.91
N GLY A 151 6.85 4.94 -13.65
CA GLY A 151 5.89 5.02 -12.54
C GLY A 151 5.41 3.65 -12.07
N ILE A 152 4.41 3.68 -11.22
CA ILE A 152 3.79 2.48 -10.64
C ILE A 152 2.28 2.52 -10.82
N ARG A 153 1.67 1.34 -10.81
CA ARG A 153 0.24 1.14 -10.57
C ARG A 153 0.07 0.64 -9.16
N VAL A 154 -0.90 1.15 -8.45
CA VAL A 154 -1.19 0.73 -7.08
C VAL A 154 -2.64 0.31 -6.99
N ALA A 155 -2.89 -0.88 -6.48
CA ALA A 155 -4.23 -1.31 -6.11
C ALA A 155 -4.33 -1.47 -4.59
N VAL A 156 -5.46 -1.05 -4.02
CA VAL A 156 -5.76 -1.22 -2.60
C VAL A 156 -7.10 -1.95 -2.47
N HIS A 157 -7.09 -3.09 -1.81
CA HIS A 157 -8.27 -3.90 -1.57
C HIS A 157 -8.37 -4.30 -0.09
N THR A 158 -9.59 -4.40 0.45
CA THR A 158 -9.82 -4.99 1.77
C THR A 158 -10.48 -6.36 1.60
N GLY A 159 -9.71 -7.42 1.83
CA GLY A 159 -10.14 -8.81 1.62
C GLY A 159 -9.56 -9.77 2.62
N GLU A 160 -9.89 -11.04 2.45
CA GLU A 160 -9.45 -12.13 3.33
C GLU A 160 -8.14 -12.73 2.84
N VAL A 161 -7.23 -12.95 3.79
CA VAL A 161 -5.96 -13.66 3.58
C VAL A 161 -5.79 -14.75 4.64
N TYR A 162 -5.09 -15.80 4.26
CA TYR A 162 -4.69 -16.91 5.14
C TYR A 162 -3.18 -16.95 5.22
N GLU A 163 -2.65 -17.10 6.43
CA GLU A 163 -1.23 -17.28 6.68
C GLU A 163 -0.85 -18.77 6.49
N PHE A 164 0.27 -19.04 5.85
CA PHE A 164 0.88 -20.35 5.75
C PHE A 164 2.41 -20.25 5.82
N GLU A 165 3.07 -21.34 6.06
CA GLU A 165 4.54 -21.43 5.97
C GLU A 165 4.94 -21.88 4.57
N ASP A 166 5.85 -21.15 3.93
CA ASP A 166 6.44 -21.53 2.65
C ASP A 166 7.47 -22.67 2.79
N ILE A 167 8.06 -23.10 1.69
CA ILE A 167 9.01 -24.22 1.67
C ILE A 167 10.30 -23.94 2.48
N LEU A 168 10.56 -22.70 2.84
CA LEU A 168 11.69 -22.28 3.65
C LEU A 168 11.30 -22.06 5.13
N GLY A 169 10.03 -22.29 5.48
CA GLY A 169 9.51 -22.05 6.81
C GLY A 169 9.19 -20.56 7.10
N ASN A 170 9.20 -19.71 6.08
CA ASN A 170 8.82 -18.31 6.26
C ASN A 170 7.30 -18.12 6.19
N LYS A 171 6.82 -17.11 6.90
CA LYS A 171 5.42 -16.72 6.79
C LYS A 171 5.09 -16.17 5.41
N ASN A 172 4.05 -16.69 4.81
CA ASN A 172 3.53 -16.27 3.53
C ASN A 172 1.99 -16.24 3.57
N TYR A 173 1.35 -15.70 2.54
CA TYR A 173 -0.08 -15.44 2.54
C TYR A 173 -0.72 -15.89 1.23
N VAL A 174 -1.96 -16.36 1.32
CA VAL A 174 -2.81 -16.74 0.19
C VAL A 174 -4.25 -16.34 0.49
N GLY A 175 -5.07 -16.17 -0.53
CA GLY A 175 -6.50 -15.93 -0.36
C GLY A 175 -7.11 -15.07 -1.45
N ASP A 176 -8.44 -15.03 -1.47
CA ASP A 176 -9.19 -14.30 -2.48
C ASP A 176 -8.90 -12.79 -2.42
N GLY A 177 -8.56 -12.26 -1.25
CA GLY A 177 -8.18 -10.85 -1.13
C GLY A 177 -6.98 -10.47 -1.99
N LEU A 178 -5.96 -11.34 -2.10
CA LEU A 178 -4.81 -11.11 -2.99
C LEU A 178 -5.22 -11.19 -4.46
N ASN A 179 -6.03 -12.19 -4.81
CA ASN A 179 -6.51 -12.39 -6.17
C ASN A 179 -7.37 -11.20 -6.63
N GLU A 180 -8.28 -10.74 -5.76
CA GLU A 180 -9.11 -9.56 -6.04
C GLU A 180 -8.25 -8.31 -6.20
N CYS A 181 -7.26 -8.09 -5.33
CA CYS A 181 -6.36 -6.95 -5.43
C CYS A 181 -5.61 -6.93 -6.78
N ALA A 182 -5.17 -8.11 -7.27
CA ALA A 182 -4.50 -8.23 -8.56
C ALA A 182 -5.40 -7.81 -9.74
N ARG A 183 -6.69 -8.09 -9.67
CA ARG A 183 -7.64 -7.74 -10.74
C ARG A 183 -7.79 -6.24 -10.93
N TYR A 184 -7.67 -5.45 -9.86
CA TYR A 184 -7.77 -4.00 -9.95
C TYR A 184 -6.58 -3.37 -10.69
N ILE A 185 -5.43 -4.01 -10.76
CA ILE A 185 -4.29 -3.54 -11.56
C ILE A 185 -4.48 -3.82 -13.06
N GLU A 186 -5.31 -4.79 -13.43
CA GLU A 186 -5.59 -5.13 -14.83
C GLU A 186 -6.44 -4.09 -15.57
N LEU A 187 -6.92 -3.03 -14.92
CA LEU A 187 -7.63 -1.91 -15.59
C LEU A 187 -6.75 -1.30 -16.67
N LYS A 188 -7.23 -1.33 -17.93
CA LYS A 188 -6.43 -1.08 -19.14
C LYS A 188 -6.11 0.40 -19.42
N ASP A 189 -6.74 1.33 -18.73
CA ASP A 189 -6.65 2.76 -19.08
C ASP A 189 -5.53 3.53 -18.38
N TYR A 190 -4.54 2.82 -17.82
CA TYR A 190 -3.45 3.44 -17.09
C TYR A 190 -2.28 3.79 -17.99
N THR A 191 -2.23 5.02 -18.41
CA THR A 191 -1.03 5.62 -19.02
C THR A 191 -0.17 6.38 -18.00
N ILE A 192 -0.65 6.53 -16.77
CA ILE A 192 -0.07 7.38 -15.71
C ILE A 192 -0.07 6.59 -14.39
N SER A 193 0.86 6.90 -13.51
CA SER A 193 0.84 6.40 -12.12
C SER A 193 -0.53 6.63 -11.47
N THR A 194 -1.17 5.58 -11.00
CA THR A 194 -2.54 5.64 -10.51
C THR A 194 -2.73 4.77 -9.28
N VAL A 195 -3.58 5.19 -8.37
CA VAL A 195 -4.04 4.40 -7.23
C VAL A 195 -5.50 4.02 -7.42
N VAL A 196 -5.77 2.73 -7.48
CA VAL A 196 -7.12 2.16 -7.55
C VAL A 196 -7.50 1.61 -6.19
N ILE A 197 -8.66 1.99 -5.70
CA ILE A 197 -9.15 1.57 -4.40
C ILE A 197 -10.50 0.87 -4.60
N SER A 198 -10.59 -0.40 -4.21
CA SER A 198 -11.85 -1.14 -4.27
C SER A 198 -12.90 -0.54 -3.33
N ASP A 199 -14.17 -0.80 -3.60
CA ASP A 199 -15.26 -0.32 -2.73
C ASP A 199 -15.10 -0.79 -1.27
N THR A 200 -14.67 -2.04 -1.06
CA THR A 200 -14.45 -2.56 0.30
C THR A 200 -13.30 -1.84 1.02
N ALA A 201 -12.23 -1.49 0.30
CA ALA A 201 -11.13 -0.71 0.85
C ALA A 201 -11.54 0.76 1.06
N TYR A 202 -12.32 1.32 0.15
CA TYR A 202 -12.84 2.68 0.30
C TYR A 202 -13.78 2.83 1.50
N ASP A 203 -14.66 1.86 1.73
CA ASP A 203 -15.51 1.84 2.92
C ASP A 203 -14.71 1.73 4.22
N SER A 204 -13.66 0.90 4.22
CA SER A 204 -12.74 0.78 5.35
C SER A 204 -12.00 2.09 5.60
N PHE A 205 -11.54 2.74 4.54
CA PHE A 205 -10.88 4.03 4.57
C PHE A 205 -11.80 5.15 5.11
N ARG A 206 -13.05 5.21 4.66
CA ARG A 206 -14.03 6.18 5.19
C ARG A 206 -14.25 6.02 6.69
N LYS A 207 -14.32 4.76 7.19
CA LYS A 207 -14.44 4.48 8.62
C LYS A 207 -13.18 4.91 9.37
N PHE A 208 -12.01 4.68 8.78
CA PHE A 208 -10.73 5.13 9.32
C PHE A 208 -10.67 6.67 9.45
N LEU A 209 -11.01 7.41 8.39
CA LEU A 209 -11.01 8.87 8.43
C LEU A 209 -11.98 9.47 9.46
N LYS A 210 -13.13 8.83 9.67
CA LYS A 210 -14.06 9.24 10.75
C LYS A 210 -13.46 9.06 12.14
N ARG A 211 -12.63 8.04 12.33
CA ARG A 211 -11.94 7.78 13.60
C ARG A 211 -10.74 8.70 13.80
N TYR A 212 -10.08 9.08 12.70
CA TYR A 212 -8.86 9.89 12.71
C TYR A 212 -8.99 11.09 11.74
N PRO A 213 -9.72 12.15 12.14
CA PRO A 213 -10.05 13.29 11.26
C PRO A 213 -8.83 14.06 10.76
N ASP A 214 -7.72 14.05 11.49
CA ASP A 214 -6.49 14.75 11.08
C ASP A 214 -5.93 14.23 9.75
N PHE A 215 -6.10 12.94 9.46
CA PHE A 215 -5.74 12.39 8.15
C PHE A 215 -6.62 12.94 7.01
N GLN A 216 -7.87 13.30 7.30
CA GLN A 216 -8.73 13.94 6.31
C GLN A 216 -8.22 15.31 5.94
N VAL A 217 -7.77 16.10 6.91
CA VAL A 217 -7.16 17.42 6.68
C VAL A 217 -5.90 17.27 5.83
N LEU A 218 -5.01 16.33 6.18
CA LEU A 218 -3.79 16.06 5.44
C LEU A 218 -4.07 15.73 3.96
N LEU A 219 -5.06 14.87 3.68
CA LEU A 219 -5.44 14.50 2.32
C LEU A 219 -5.98 15.70 1.54
N MET A 220 -6.74 16.58 2.19
CA MET A 220 -7.25 17.82 1.57
C MET A 220 -6.11 18.80 1.25
N GLU A 221 -5.15 18.97 2.16
CA GLU A 221 -3.97 19.82 1.97
C GLU A 221 -3.11 19.35 0.79
N HIS A 222 -2.98 18.03 0.60
CA HIS A 222 -2.28 17.43 -0.53
C HIS A 222 -3.13 17.33 -1.80
N GLN A 223 -4.34 17.89 -1.80
CA GLN A 223 -5.24 17.93 -2.96
C GLN A 223 -5.64 16.56 -3.51
N PHE A 224 -5.61 15.50 -2.71
CA PHE A 224 -6.14 14.21 -3.13
C PHE A 224 -7.65 14.29 -3.33
N LYS A 225 -8.12 13.92 -4.51
CA LYS A 225 -9.54 13.93 -4.87
C LYS A 225 -9.94 12.54 -5.34
N ARG A 226 -11.13 12.15 -4.91
CA ARG A 226 -11.78 10.96 -5.46
C ARG A 226 -12.27 11.26 -6.86
N SER A 227 -11.91 10.40 -7.83
CA SER A 227 -12.52 10.41 -9.16
C SER A 227 -13.94 9.78 -9.13
N ALA A 228 -14.56 9.66 -10.30
CA ALA A 228 -15.78 8.88 -10.43
C ALA A 228 -15.55 7.41 -10.04
N GLN A 229 -16.62 6.74 -9.61
CA GLN A 229 -16.62 5.30 -9.40
C GLN A 229 -16.73 4.61 -10.75
N TYR A 230 -15.90 3.59 -10.96
CA TYR A 230 -15.88 2.78 -12.16
C TYR A 230 -16.28 1.34 -11.82
N SER A 231 -16.93 0.69 -12.77
CA SER A 231 -17.17 -0.74 -12.73
C SER A 231 -16.54 -1.36 -13.97
N PHE A 232 -15.93 -2.52 -13.83
CA PHE A 232 -15.32 -3.22 -14.95
C PHE A 232 -15.46 -4.73 -14.80
N TYR A 233 -15.41 -5.43 -15.93
CA TYR A 233 -15.35 -6.87 -15.95
C TYR A 233 -13.90 -7.31 -16.11
N ASP A 234 -13.46 -8.27 -15.28
CA ASP A 234 -12.16 -8.91 -15.44
C ASP A 234 -12.17 -9.89 -16.62
N LYS A 235 -11.02 -10.50 -16.90
CA LYS A 235 -10.87 -11.52 -17.96
C LYS A 235 -11.73 -12.79 -17.75
N HIS A 236 -12.26 -12.99 -16.57
CA HIS A 236 -13.15 -14.11 -16.21
C HIS A 236 -14.62 -13.71 -16.23
N GLY A 237 -14.96 -12.47 -16.60
CA GLY A 237 -16.31 -11.94 -16.64
C GLY A 237 -16.90 -11.56 -15.27
N THR A 238 -16.07 -11.43 -14.23
CA THR A 238 -16.49 -10.99 -12.91
C THR A 238 -16.56 -9.47 -12.86
N LEU A 239 -17.71 -8.93 -12.39
CA LEU A 239 -17.89 -7.49 -12.22
C LEU A 239 -17.19 -7.02 -10.94
N HIS A 240 -16.36 -5.99 -11.07
CA HIS A 240 -15.65 -5.33 -9.96
C HIS A 240 -16.08 -3.87 -9.83
N HIS A 241 -16.09 -3.37 -8.58
CA HIS A 241 -16.49 -2.01 -8.21
C HIS A 241 -15.45 -1.33 -7.34
#